data_13d9e60b83bcaa902ef0931e4f02532c
#
_entry.id   13d9e60b83bcaa902ef0931e4f02532c
#
_cell.length_a   1.000
_cell.length_b   1.000
_cell.length_c   1.000
_cell.angle_alpha   90.00
_cell.angle_beta   90.00
_cell.angle_gamma   90.00
#
_symmetry.space_group_name_H-M   'P 1'
#
loop_
_entity.id
_entity.type
_entity.pdbx_description
1 polymer ?
#
loop_
_entity_poly.entity_id
_entity_poly.type
_entity_poly.pdbx_seq_one_letter_code
_entity_poly.pdbx_strand_id
1 'polypeptide(L)'
;MTSQHDALFALYTQSWENKDMTQFLACLTDDVTITECYGATYIGKTEAQKWFQHWTAPTENQVVNWEILAKFEDSLKNTDFFNWRFRYVYQNKASVFEGLSQVTFSDTGKIVEIKEYQMVFDKTRPYLASK
;
A
#
# COMPACT_ATOMS: atom_id res chain seq x y z
N MET A 1 11.91 -12.97 -14.17
CA MET A 1 11.19 -11.91 -14.91
C MET A 1 10.08 -11.37 -14.04
N THR A 2 10.01 -10.05 -13.91
CA THR A 2 9.00 -9.39 -13.10
C THR A 2 7.66 -9.37 -13.84
N SER A 3 6.57 -9.74 -13.17
CA SER A 3 5.25 -9.70 -13.77
C SER A 3 4.78 -8.25 -13.93
N GLN A 4 3.79 -8.03 -14.79
CA GLN A 4 3.19 -6.70 -14.95
C GLN A 4 2.56 -6.21 -13.63
N HIS A 5 1.96 -7.12 -12.86
CA HIS A 5 1.39 -6.78 -11.56
C HIS A 5 2.46 -6.32 -10.59
N ASP A 6 3.58 -7.04 -10.54
CA ASP A 6 4.70 -6.68 -9.68
C ASP A 6 5.24 -5.30 -10.04
N ALA A 7 5.44 -5.05 -11.34
CA ALA A 7 5.96 -3.77 -11.83
C ALA A 7 5.00 -2.62 -11.50
N LEU A 8 3.70 -2.85 -11.67
CA LEU A 8 2.71 -1.81 -11.39
C LEU A 8 2.63 -1.51 -9.89
N PHE A 9 2.61 -2.55 -9.05
CA PHE A 9 2.55 -2.30 -7.60
C PHE A 9 3.84 -1.64 -7.11
N ALA A 10 4.99 -1.96 -7.70
CA ALA A 10 6.25 -1.27 -7.40
C ALA A 10 6.14 0.23 -7.73
N LEU A 11 5.56 0.58 -8.87
CA LEU A 11 5.32 1.98 -9.21
C LEU A 11 4.37 2.64 -8.22
N TYR A 12 3.36 1.90 -7.76
CA TYR A 12 2.41 2.39 -6.77
C TYR A 12 3.12 2.74 -5.45
N THR A 13 3.92 1.82 -4.91
CA THR A 13 4.63 2.08 -3.65
C THR A 13 5.67 3.19 -3.80
N GLN A 14 6.37 3.23 -4.94
CA GLN A 14 7.33 4.29 -5.22
C GLN A 14 6.68 5.66 -5.29
N SER A 15 5.45 5.74 -5.80
CA SER A 15 4.73 7.01 -5.87
C SER A 15 4.53 7.60 -4.47
N TRP A 16 4.27 6.75 -3.48
CA TRP A 16 4.15 7.18 -2.10
C TRP A 16 5.50 7.62 -1.51
N GLU A 17 6.56 6.86 -1.80
CA GLU A 17 7.90 7.21 -1.33
C GLU A 17 8.37 8.53 -1.90
N ASN A 18 8.03 8.81 -3.15
CA ASN A 18 8.49 10.00 -3.88
C ASN A 18 7.47 11.13 -3.89
N LYS A 19 6.32 10.96 -3.27
CA LYS A 19 5.21 11.94 -3.27
C LYS A 19 4.83 12.32 -4.70
N ASP A 20 4.72 11.32 -5.58
CA ASP A 20 4.48 11.51 -7.01
C ASP A 20 3.01 11.25 -7.33
N MET A 21 2.20 12.30 -7.31
CA MET A 21 0.76 12.23 -7.55
C MET A 21 0.45 11.67 -8.94
N THR A 22 1.19 12.11 -9.95
CA THR A 22 0.94 11.68 -11.32
C THR A 22 1.12 10.17 -11.45
N GLN A 23 2.22 9.64 -10.89
CA GLN A 23 2.48 8.21 -10.93
C GLN A 23 1.45 7.43 -10.12
N PHE A 24 1.07 7.95 -8.95
CA PHE A 24 0.05 7.33 -8.11
C PHE A 24 -1.25 7.14 -8.88
N LEU A 25 -1.76 8.21 -9.48
CA LEU A 25 -3.03 8.16 -10.22
C LEU A 25 -2.91 7.29 -11.47
N ALA A 26 -1.75 7.27 -12.11
CA ALA A 26 -1.54 6.48 -13.33
C ALA A 26 -1.64 4.97 -13.07
N CYS A 27 -1.44 4.53 -11.82
CA CYS A 27 -1.56 3.12 -11.46
C CYS A 27 -3.01 2.65 -11.33
N LEU A 28 -3.97 3.57 -11.23
CA LEU A 28 -5.34 3.27 -10.80
C LEU A 28 -6.35 3.36 -11.95
N THR A 29 -7.42 2.56 -11.87
CA THR A 29 -8.58 2.78 -12.74
C THR A 29 -9.38 3.98 -12.22
N ASP A 30 -10.24 4.54 -13.10
CA ASP A 30 -11.07 5.69 -12.72
C ASP A 30 -12.03 5.36 -11.59
N ASP A 31 -12.46 4.10 -11.48
CA ASP A 31 -13.42 3.65 -10.48
C ASP A 31 -12.78 2.87 -9.33
N VAL A 32 -11.50 3.08 -9.09
CA VAL A 32 -10.75 2.37 -8.06
C VAL A 32 -11.40 2.49 -6.69
N THR A 33 -11.29 1.42 -5.89
CA THR A 33 -11.68 1.43 -4.48
C THR A 33 -10.47 1.05 -3.63
N ILE A 34 -10.11 1.91 -2.67
CA ILE A 34 -8.99 1.67 -1.78
C ILE A 34 -9.51 1.70 -0.34
N THR A 35 -9.29 0.62 0.40
CA THR A 35 -9.69 0.54 1.81
C THR A 35 -8.45 0.36 2.66
N GLU A 36 -8.23 1.33 3.56
CA GLU A 36 -7.10 1.28 4.50
C GLU A 36 -7.39 0.30 5.64
N CYS A 37 -6.32 -0.14 6.29
CA CYS A 37 -6.43 -1.06 7.43
C CYS A 37 -7.24 -0.48 8.59
N TYR A 38 -7.45 0.83 8.61
CA TYR A 38 -8.25 1.51 9.64
C TYR A 38 -9.73 1.64 9.24
N GLY A 39 -10.10 1.16 8.05
CA GLY A 39 -11.48 1.18 7.58
C GLY A 39 -11.84 2.31 6.65
N ALA A 40 -11.02 3.37 6.58
CA ALA A 40 -11.29 4.48 5.67
C ALA A 40 -11.25 3.97 4.22
N THR A 41 -12.25 4.34 3.44
CA THR A 41 -12.41 3.85 2.07
C THR A 41 -12.51 5.03 1.11
N TYR A 42 -11.79 4.94 0.01
CA TYR A 42 -11.74 5.97 -1.03
C TYR A 42 -12.23 5.35 -2.32
N ILE A 43 -13.26 5.94 -2.92
CA ILE A 43 -13.90 5.42 -4.13
C ILE A 43 -13.68 6.42 -5.26
N GLY A 44 -13.03 5.96 -6.33
CA GLY A 44 -12.74 6.77 -7.50
C GLY A 44 -11.46 7.56 -7.37
N LYS A 45 -10.92 8.00 -8.52
CA LYS A 45 -9.65 8.73 -8.55
C LYS A 45 -9.71 10.05 -7.81
N THR A 46 -10.86 10.72 -7.80
CA THR A 46 -10.98 12.01 -7.13
C THR A 46 -10.77 11.88 -5.63
N GLU A 47 -11.38 10.86 -5.01
CA GLU A 47 -11.18 10.62 -3.58
C GLU A 47 -9.78 10.12 -3.29
N ALA A 48 -9.26 9.23 -4.14
CA ALA A 48 -7.90 8.73 -3.99
C ALA A 48 -6.88 9.88 -4.05
N GLN A 49 -7.08 10.83 -4.96
CA GLN A 49 -6.22 12.00 -5.10
C GLN A 49 -6.25 12.87 -3.84
N LYS A 50 -7.43 13.10 -3.29
CA LYS A 50 -7.57 13.88 -2.07
C LYS A 50 -6.83 13.23 -0.89
N TRP A 51 -6.97 11.94 -0.77
CA TRP A 51 -6.30 11.16 0.27
C TRP A 51 -4.78 11.24 0.11
N PHE A 52 -4.28 10.99 -1.10
CA PHE A 52 -2.85 11.06 -1.39
C PHE A 52 -2.29 12.44 -1.07
N GLN A 53 -2.99 13.49 -1.52
CA GLN A 53 -2.55 14.87 -1.29
C GLN A 53 -2.58 15.24 0.19
N HIS A 54 -3.62 14.84 0.91
CA HIS A 54 -3.75 15.09 2.34
C HIS A 54 -2.56 14.50 3.11
N TRP A 55 -2.15 13.28 2.73
CA TRP A 55 -1.08 12.58 3.42
C TRP A 55 0.30 13.11 3.03
N THR A 56 0.51 13.43 1.76
CA THR A 56 1.84 13.78 1.23
C THR A 56 2.16 15.26 1.26
N ALA A 57 1.17 16.16 1.29
CA ALA A 57 1.42 17.60 1.26
C ALA A 57 2.17 18.11 2.49
N PRO A 58 1.84 17.68 3.73
CA PRO A 58 2.62 18.15 4.88
C PRO A 58 4.05 17.63 4.83
N THR A 59 5.02 18.53 5.06
CA THR A 59 6.44 18.15 5.07
C THR A 59 6.77 17.21 6.23
N GLU A 60 5.93 17.19 7.28
CA GLU A 60 6.07 16.31 8.44
C GLU A 60 5.76 14.85 8.13
N ASN A 61 5.19 14.58 6.97
CA ASN A 61 4.81 13.23 6.56
C ASN A 61 5.73 12.73 5.45
N GLN A 62 6.22 11.51 5.59
CA GLN A 62 7.11 10.91 4.61
C GLN A 62 7.03 9.39 4.69
N VAL A 63 6.80 8.75 3.54
CA VAL A 63 7.02 7.31 3.41
C VAL A 63 8.51 7.12 3.20
N VAL A 64 9.17 6.54 4.20
CA VAL A 64 10.63 6.37 4.16
C VAL A 64 11.01 5.20 3.29
N ASN A 65 10.33 4.06 3.48
CA ASN A 65 10.58 2.85 2.71
C ASN A 65 9.36 1.94 2.76
N TRP A 66 8.89 1.52 1.59
CA TRP A 66 7.79 0.57 1.48
C TRP A 66 8.36 -0.67 0.81
N GLU A 67 8.80 -1.62 1.62
CA GLU A 67 9.55 -2.79 1.17
C GLU A 67 8.63 -3.98 0.95
N ILE A 68 8.63 -4.52 -0.27
CA ILE A 68 7.85 -5.72 -0.60
C ILE A 68 8.65 -6.94 -0.16
N LEU A 69 8.07 -7.74 0.75
CA LEU A 69 8.74 -8.91 1.30
C LEU A 69 8.38 -10.19 0.57
N ALA A 70 7.12 -10.31 0.12
CA ALA A 70 6.63 -11.52 -0.55
C ALA A 70 5.40 -11.18 -1.38
N LYS A 71 5.09 -12.05 -2.36
CA LYS A 71 3.90 -11.91 -3.18
C LYS A 71 3.24 -13.26 -3.35
N PHE A 72 1.91 -13.26 -3.34
CA PHE A 72 1.07 -14.43 -3.60
C PHE A 72 0.04 -14.07 -4.64
N GLU A 73 -0.34 -15.01 -5.49
CA GLU A 73 -1.22 -14.74 -6.63
C GLU A 73 -2.49 -15.58 -6.57
N ASP A 74 -3.62 -14.95 -6.98
CA ASP A 74 -4.84 -15.65 -7.32
C ASP A 74 -5.19 -15.24 -8.76
N SER A 75 -4.71 -16.02 -9.73
CA SER A 75 -4.88 -15.68 -11.13
C SER A 75 -6.33 -15.78 -11.60
N LEU A 76 -7.15 -16.60 -10.93
CA LEU A 76 -8.57 -16.70 -11.29
C LEU A 76 -9.32 -15.42 -10.98
N LYS A 77 -8.91 -14.68 -9.97
CA LYS A 77 -9.56 -13.44 -9.54
C LYS A 77 -8.76 -12.21 -9.94
N ASN A 78 -7.68 -12.40 -10.70
CA ASN A 78 -6.79 -11.31 -11.10
C ASN A 78 -6.33 -10.47 -9.89
N THR A 79 -6.03 -11.16 -8.81
CA THR A 79 -5.71 -10.55 -7.51
C THR A 79 -4.38 -11.07 -7.00
N ASP A 80 -3.51 -10.15 -6.58
CA ASP A 80 -2.25 -10.48 -5.96
C ASP A 80 -2.24 -9.95 -4.54
N PHE A 81 -1.48 -10.61 -3.68
CA PHE A 81 -1.31 -10.23 -2.28
C PHE A 81 0.15 -9.90 -2.06
N PHE A 82 0.42 -8.65 -1.68
CA PHE A 82 1.78 -8.17 -1.46
C PHE A 82 2.00 -7.99 0.03
N ASN A 83 2.86 -8.80 0.60
CA ASN A 83 3.26 -8.69 2.00
C ASN A 83 4.45 -7.73 2.06
N TRP A 84 4.38 -6.72 2.97
CA TRP A 84 5.37 -5.65 2.98
C TRP A 84 5.68 -5.15 4.38
N ARG A 85 6.77 -4.39 4.47
CA ARG A 85 7.15 -3.62 5.64
C ARG A 85 7.11 -2.15 5.28
N PHE A 86 6.45 -1.36 6.11
CA PHE A 86 6.17 0.04 5.85
C PHE A 86 6.83 0.91 6.93
N ARG A 87 7.83 1.70 6.52
CA ARG A 87 8.51 2.65 7.40
C ARG A 87 8.12 4.05 6.99
N TYR A 88 7.68 4.85 7.95
CA TYR A 88 7.16 6.16 7.62
C TYR A 88 7.34 7.13 8.78
N VAL A 89 7.22 8.42 8.45
CA VAL A 89 7.13 9.51 9.43
C VAL A 89 5.77 10.16 9.21
N TYR A 90 5.00 10.28 10.27
CA TYR A 90 3.69 10.93 10.22
C TYR A 90 3.63 11.94 11.34
N GLN A 91 3.39 13.21 10.98
CA GLN A 91 3.36 14.32 11.94
C GLN A 91 4.63 14.34 12.79
N ASN A 92 5.77 14.19 12.13
CA ASN A 92 7.12 14.19 12.72
C ASN A 92 7.42 12.98 13.60
N LYS A 93 6.57 11.95 13.59
CA LYS A 93 6.79 10.75 14.39
C LYS A 93 7.12 9.57 13.49
N ALA A 94 8.30 8.99 13.68
CA ALA A 94 8.75 7.82 12.92
C ALA A 94 8.05 6.56 13.43
N SER A 95 7.66 5.69 12.51
CA SER A 95 6.97 4.45 12.86
C SER A 95 7.23 3.38 11.79
N VAL A 96 6.95 2.13 12.16
CA VAL A 96 7.07 1.00 11.25
C VAL A 96 6.01 -0.04 11.57
N PHE A 97 5.40 -0.63 10.53
CA PHE A 97 4.58 -1.82 10.72
C PHE A 97 4.69 -2.70 9.49
N GLU A 98 4.21 -3.93 9.62
CA GLU A 98 4.11 -4.86 8.51
C GLU A 98 2.65 -5.01 8.11
N GLY A 99 2.43 -5.45 6.89
CA GLY A 99 1.08 -5.63 6.44
C GLY A 99 1.00 -6.34 5.12
N LEU A 100 -0.19 -6.27 4.55
CA LEU A 100 -0.50 -6.94 3.30
C LEU A 100 -1.49 -6.09 2.53
N SER A 101 -1.21 -5.92 1.24
CA SER A 101 -2.18 -5.33 0.31
C SER A 101 -2.77 -6.43 -0.55
N GLN A 102 -4.09 -6.55 -0.55
CA GLN A 102 -4.84 -7.38 -1.48
C GLN A 102 -5.20 -6.50 -2.66
N VAL A 103 -4.60 -6.76 -3.83
CA VAL A 103 -4.70 -5.86 -4.98
C VAL A 103 -5.35 -6.61 -6.14
N THR A 104 -6.49 -6.09 -6.60
CA THR A 104 -7.19 -6.61 -7.76
C THR A 104 -6.89 -5.71 -8.95
N PHE A 105 -6.53 -6.33 -10.07
CA PHE A 105 -6.14 -5.63 -11.29
C PHE A 105 -7.24 -5.73 -12.33
N SER A 106 -7.37 -4.67 -13.13
CA SER A 106 -8.30 -4.64 -14.26
C SER A 106 -7.72 -5.39 -15.45
N ASP A 107 -8.56 -5.62 -16.47
CA ASP A 107 -8.14 -6.25 -17.72
C ASP A 107 -7.05 -5.43 -18.44
N THR A 108 -6.99 -4.13 -18.18
CA THR A 108 -5.98 -3.25 -18.76
C THR A 108 -4.70 -3.19 -17.95
N GLY A 109 -4.62 -3.94 -16.86
CA GLY A 109 -3.42 -3.98 -16.03
C GLY A 109 -3.30 -2.83 -15.03
N LYS A 110 -4.40 -2.12 -14.75
CA LYS A 110 -4.44 -1.08 -13.72
C LYS A 110 -5.02 -1.65 -12.44
N ILE A 111 -4.82 -0.95 -11.33
CA ILE A 111 -5.36 -1.35 -10.03
C ILE A 111 -6.81 -0.88 -9.96
N VAL A 112 -7.74 -1.84 -9.70
CA VAL A 112 -9.17 -1.53 -9.55
C VAL A 112 -9.59 -1.58 -8.09
N GLU A 113 -8.89 -2.34 -7.25
CA GLU A 113 -9.19 -2.39 -5.82
C GLU A 113 -7.94 -2.69 -5.01
N ILE A 114 -7.80 -2.02 -3.86
CA ILE A 114 -6.79 -2.34 -2.86
C ILE A 114 -7.49 -2.45 -1.51
N LYS A 115 -7.20 -3.54 -0.79
CA LYS A 115 -7.55 -3.69 0.62
C LYS A 115 -6.28 -3.89 1.41
N GLU A 116 -6.09 -3.10 2.46
CA GLU A 116 -4.87 -3.14 3.24
C GLU A 116 -5.12 -3.71 4.63
N TYR A 117 -4.19 -4.53 5.09
CA TYR A 117 -4.24 -5.19 6.39
C TYR A 117 -2.93 -4.91 7.11
N GLN A 118 -3.00 -4.75 8.42
CA GLN A 118 -1.84 -4.36 9.22
C GLN A 118 -1.48 -5.43 10.23
N MET A 119 -0.17 -5.58 10.45
CA MET A 119 0.37 -6.41 11.50
C MET A 119 1.39 -5.59 12.30
N VAL A 120 1.31 -5.67 13.63
CA VAL A 120 2.25 -4.98 14.50
C VAL A 120 3.68 -5.45 14.21
N PHE A 121 4.62 -4.51 14.13
CA PHE A 121 6.01 -4.84 13.83
C PHE A 121 6.67 -5.65 14.94
N ASP A 122 6.50 -5.21 16.20
CA ASP A 122 7.11 -5.87 17.34
C ASP A 122 6.31 -7.12 17.73
N LYS A 123 6.88 -8.29 17.46
CA LYS A 123 6.24 -9.56 17.80
C LYS A 123 6.63 -9.94 19.22
N THR A 124 5.70 -10.52 19.96
CA THR A 124 5.93 -10.95 21.33
C THR A 124 5.79 -12.46 21.42
N ARG A 125 6.41 -13.02 22.46
CA ARG A 125 6.28 -14.45 22.74
C ARG A 125 5.83 -14.61 24.20
N PRO A 126 4.52 -14.44 24.47
CA PRO A 126 4.02 -14.37 25.85
C PRO A 126 4.26 -15.65 26.66
N TYR A 127 4.47 -16.77 25.99
CA TYR A 127 4.70 -18.04 26.69
C TYR A 127 6.16 -18.46 26.68
N LEU A 128 7.06 -17.60 26.22
CA LEU A 128 8.48 -17.87 26.36
C LEU A 128 8.87 -17.69 27.82
N ALA A 129 9.46 -18.70 28.43
CA ALA A 129 9.85 -18.64 29.83
C ALA A 129 10.92 -17.57 30.02
N SER A 130 10.70 -16.70 31.01
CA SER A 130 11.68 -15.71 31.38
C SER A 130 12.14 -15.99 32.79
N LYS A 131 12.68 -15.71 33.18
CA LYS A 131 12.80 -15.88 34.48
C LYS A 131 13.17 -15.13 35.31
#